data_1f6c3029d99fdc3381f23c77badfb625
#
_entry.id   1f6c3029d99fdc3381f23c77badfb625
#
_cell.length_a   1.000
_cell.length_b   1.000
_cell.length_c   1.000
_cell.angle_alpha   90.00
_cell.angle_beta   90.00
_cell.angle_gamma   90.00
#
_symmetry.space_group_name_H-M   'P 1'
#
loop_
_entity.id
_entity.type
_entity.pdbx_description
1 polymer ?
#
loop_
_entity_poly.entity_id
_entity_poly.type
_entity_poly.pdbx_seq_one_letter_code
_entity_poly.pdbx_strand_id
1 'polypeptide(L)'
;MKKGRSTYTFQLSCDPNLVNNLVQSYIQGNQYELQQKNGEQFYRAGDAMIQGYRYFNYSISRQTLTIYAWFKGAFGEVPIEQNSLNITAMTYRNSLNTLFKEIDKLNNKGANINNNQMNFDPNTGQPLNRNNYQQPVQNVNQFTQIFQNET
;
A
#
# COMPACT_ATOMS: atom_id res chain seq x y z
N MET A 1 -2.60 -13.52 18.36
CA MET A 1 -2.70 -14.08 16.99
C MET A 1 -4.00 -14.84 16.89
N LYS A 2 -4.94 -14.50 16.00
CA LYS A 2 -6.17 -15.28 15.82
C LYS A 2 -5.82 -16.59 15.10
N LYS A 3 -6.17 -17.70 15.73
CA LYS A 3 -5.97 -19.04 15.14
C LYS A 3 -6.80 -19.13 13.84
N GLY A 4 -6.17 -19.54 12.74
CA GLY A 4 -6.85 -19.72 11.45
C GLY A 4 -6.74 -18.56 10.46
N ARG A 5 -5.94 -17.52 10.76
CA ARG A 5 -5.69 -16.40 9.84
C ARG A 5 -4.22 -16.30 9.50
N SER A 6 -3.93 -16.10 8.22
CA SER A 6 -2.60 -15.66 7.77
C SER A 6 -2.39 -14.23 8.24
N THR A 7 -1.23 -13.94 8.82
CA THR A 7 -0.89 -12.62 9.36
C THR A 7 0.39 -12.12 8.71
N TYR A 8 0.33 -10.93 8.13
CA TYR A 8 1.45 -10.26 7.48
C TYR A 8 1.69 -8.92 8.16
N THR A 9 2.92 -8.64 8.54
CA THR A 9 3.29 -7.40 9.24
C THR A 9 4.37 -6.66 8.48
N PHE A 10 4.16 -5.37 8.26
CA PHE A 10 5.07 -4.47 7.55
C PHE A 10 5.46 -3.31 8.46
N GLN A 11 6.75 -3.08 8.60
CA GLN A 11 7.26 -1.84 9.19
C GLN A 11 7.23 -0.75 8.12
N LEU A 12 6.59 0.37 8.39
CA LEU A 12 6.42 1.46 7.44
C LEU A 12 7.53 2.49 7.60
N SER A 13 8.18 2.84 6.50
CA SER A 13 9.14 3.96 6.40
C SER A 13 8.57 5.16 5.63
N CYS A 14 7.32 5.08 5.20
CA CYS A 14 6.56 6.15 4.55
C CYS A 14 5.40 6.62 5.43
N ASP A 15 4.67 7.65 4.98
CA ASP A 15 3.46 8.12 5.65
C ASP A 15 2.40 7.00 5.71
N PRO A 16 1.93 6.60 6.92
CA PRO A 16 0.89 5.60 7.08
C PRO A 16 -0.42 5.91 6.34
N ASN A 17 -0.74 7.19 6.09
CA ASN A 17 -1.92 7.58 5.33
C ASN A 17 -1.82 7.15 3.85
N LEU A 18 -0.63 7.20 3.25
CA LEU A 18 -0.41 6.70 1.89
C LEU A 18 -0.68 5.20 1.80
N VAL A 19 -0.21 4.46 2.80
CA VAL A 19 -0.44 3.01 2.89
C VAL A 19 -1.91 2.70 3.14
N ASN A 20 -2.58 3.47 4.00
CA ASN A 20 -4.02 3.33 4.23
C ASN A 20 -4.81 3.55 2.93
N ASN A 21 -4.50 4.59 2.16
CA ASN A 21 -5.15 4.85 0.87
C ASN A 21 -4.91 3.72 -0.14
N LEU A 22 -3.70 3.16 -0.17
CA LEU A 22 -3.37 2.00 -1.01
C LEU A 22 -4.20 0.78 -0.61
N VAL A 23 -4.30 0.46 0.69
CA VAL A 23 -5.09 -0.67 1.18
C VAL A 23 -6.58 -0.46 0.88
N GLN A 24 -7.11 0.76 1.05
CA GLN A 24 -8.50 1.07 0.68
C GLN A 24 -8.76 0.90 -0.83
N SER A 25 -7.81 1.33 -1.67
CA SER A 25 -7.90 1.10 -3.12
C SER A 25 -7.88 -0.38 -3.48
N TYR A 26 -7.07 -1.17 -2.79
CA TYR A 26 -7.06 -2.63 -2.94
C TYR A 26 -8.40 -3.27 -2.55
N ILE A 27 -9.00 -2.84 -1.44
CA ILE A 27 -10.30 -3.30 -0.96
C ILE A 27 -11.37 -3.00 -2.01
N GLN A 28 -11.43 -1.78 -2.50
CA GLN A 28 -12.41 -1.35 -3.52
C GLN A 28 -12.20 -2.06 -4.86
N GLY A 29 -10.97 -2.11 -5.35
CA GLY A 29 -10.63 -2.74 -6.64
C GLY A 29 -10.88 -4.25 -6.68
N ASN A 30 -10.83 -4.92 -5.52
CA ASN A 30 -11.14 -6.34 -5.39
C ASN A 30 -12.58 -6.63 -4.93
N GLN A 31 -13.45 -5.61 -4.91
CA GLN A 31 -14.86 -5.72 -4.58
C GLN A 31 -15.12 -6.31 -3.19
N TYR A 32 -14.30 -5.93 -2.21
CA TYR A 32 -14.53 -6.31 -0.84
C TYR A 32 -15.63 -5.46 -0.21
N GLU A 33 -16.54 -6.10 0.49
CA GLU A 33 -17.60 -5.49 1.27
C GLU A 33 -17.29 -5.54 2.76
N LEU A 34 -17.52 -4.43 3.46
CA LEU A 34 -17.40 -4.38 4.91
C LEU A 34 -18.49 -5.26 5.57
N GLN A 35 -18.07 -6.12 6.45
CA GLN A 35 -18.92 -7.00 7.24
C GLN A 35 -18.69 -6.77 8.74
N GLN A 36 -19.71 -7.01 9.53
CA GLN A 36 -19.60 -7.00 10.98
C GLN A 36 -20.19 -8.29 11.57
N LYS A 37 -19.43 -8.98 12.40
CA LYS A 37 -19.88 -10.19 13.08
C LYS A 37 -19.22 -10.32 14.46
N ASN A 38 -20.01 -10.59 15.47
CA ASN A 38 -19.54 -10.76 16.86
C ASN A 38 -18.67 -9.62 17.37
N GLY A 39 -19.01 -8.36 17.01
CA GLY A 39 -18.26 -7.18 17.39
C GLY A 39 -16.97 -6.93 16.59
N GLU A 40 -16.63 -7.80 15.65
CA GLU A 40 -15.50 -7.61 14.75
C GLU A 40 -15.94 -7.11 13.38
N GLN A 41 -15.24 -6.11 12.86
CA GLN A 41 -15.34 -5.65 11.47
C GLN A 41 -14.26 -6.31 10.63
N PHE A 42 -14.62 -6.73 9.42
CA PHE A 42 -13.72 -7.31 8.42
C PHE A 42 -14.30 -7.12 7.03
N TYR A 43 -13.50 -7.36 6.01
CA TYR A 43 -13.91 -7.28 4.61
C TYR A 43 -14.08 -8.67 4.02
N ARG A 44 -15.09 -8.83 3.17
CA ARG A 44 -15.39 -10.10 2.48
C ARG A 44 -15.59 -9.84 0.99
N ALA A 45 -14.98 -10.65 0.14
CA ALA A 45 -15.19 -10.68 -1.30
C ALA A 45 -15.41 -12.09 -1.81
N GLY A 46 -15.95 -12.22 -3.02
CA GLY A 46 -16.24 -13.49 -3.67
C GLY A 46 -17.69 -13.94 -3.45
N ASP A 47 -17.98 -15.14 -3.88
CA ASP A 47 -19.29 -15.76 -3.81
C ASP A 47 -19.19 -17.21 -3.31
N ALA A 48 -20.32 -17.78 -2.88
CA ALA A 48 -20.33 -19.12 -2.30
C ALA A 48 -20.23 -20.24 -3.35
N MET A 49 -20.48 -19.95 -4.63
CA MET A 49 -20.68 -20.98 -5.65
C MET A 49 -19.46 -21.15 -6.58
N ILE A 50 -18.75 -20.06 -6.91
CA ILE A 50 -17.72 -20.07 -7.95
C ILE A 50 -16.34 -19.87 -7.36
N GLN A 51 -16.15 -18.83 -6.55
CA GLN A 51 -14.81 -18.42 -6.09
C GLN A 51 -14.54 -18.71 -4.61
N GLY A 52 -15.59 -19.00 -3.85
CA GLY A 52 -15.51 -19.03 -2.40
C GLY A 52 -15.31 -17.63 -1.79
N TYR A 53 -15.60 -17.50 -0.51
CA TYR A 53 -15.42 -16.24 0.18
C TYR A 53 -13.98 -16.06 0.64
N ARG A 54 -13.40 -14.89 0.31
CA ARG A 54 -12.12 -14.39 0.77
C ARG A 54 -12.36 -13.34 1.84
N TYR A 55 -11.62 -13.41 2.91
CA TYR A 55 -11.75 -12.52 4.04
C TYR A 55 -10.46 -11.76 4.27
N PHE A 56 -10.59 -10.48 4.56
CA PHE A 56 -9.48 -9.55 4.74
C PHE A 56 -9.76 -8.63 5.92
N ASN A 57 -8.74 -8.34 6.70
CA ASN A 57 -8.76 -7.26 7.68
C ASN A 57 -7.37 -6.65 7.81
N TYR A 58 -7.28 -5.43 8.28
CA TYR A 58 -6.00 -4.80 8.52
C TYR A 58 -6.08 -3.79 9.66
N SER A 59 -4.94 -3.47 10.22
CA SER A 59 -4.78 -2.38 11.17
C SER A 59 -3.47 -1.66 10.92
N ILE A 60 -3.47 -0.35 11.09
CA ILE A 60 -2.26 0.47 11.10
C ILE A 60 -2.14 1.05 12.50
N SER A 61 -1.02 0.75 13.16
CA SER A 61 -0.70 1.29 14.47
C SER A 61 0.70 1.89 14.44
N ARG A 62 0.78 3.20 14.64
CA ARG A 62 2.03 3.95 14.46
C ARG A 62 2.60 3.71 13.06
N GLN A 63 3.80 3.12 12.97
CA GLN A 63 4.52 2.79 11.73
C GLN A 63 4.43 1.29 11.40
N THR A 64 3.39 0.60 11.85
CA THR A 64 3.23 -0.84 11.61
C THR A 64 1.88 -1.11 10.97
N LEU A 65 1.88 -1.71 9.78
CA LEU A 65 0.72 -2.27 9.12
C LEU A 65 0.65 -3.76 9.43
N THR A 66 -0.50 -4.23 9.88
CA THR A 66 -0.78 -5.66 10.03
C THR A 66 -1.98 -6.03 9.17
N ILE A 67 -1.81 -7.02 8.30
CA ILE A 67 -2.85 -7.56 7.43
C ILE A 67 -3.21 -8.98 7.90
N TYR A 68 -4.50 -9.26 7.97
CA TYR A 68 -5.06 -10.58 8.23
C TYR A 68 -5.84 -11.04 7.02
N ALA A 69 -5.57 -12.26 6.56
CA ALA A 69 -6.23 -12.82 5.39
C ALA A 69 -6.57 -14.30 5.64
N TRP A 70 -7.78 -14.70 5.27
CA TRP A 70 -8.24 -16.08 5.54
C TRP A 70 -9.38 -16.50 4.61
N PHE A 71 -9.67 -17.79 4.61
CA PHE A 71 -10.88 -18.38 4.06
C PHE A 71 -11.81 -18.84 5.19
N LYS A 72 -13.02 -19.17 4.83
CA LYS A 72 -13.94 -19.87 5.72
C LYS A 72 -14.03 -21.35 5.29
N GLY A 73 -13.55 -22.24 6.14
CA GLY A 73 -13.74 -23.68 5.97
C GLY A 73 -14.96 -24.20 6.75
N ALA A 74 -15.20 -25.49 6.63
CA ALA A 74 -16.29 -26.16 7.34
C ALA A 74 -16.20 -26.04 8.87
N PHE A 75 -14.97 -26.01 9.39
CA PHE A 75 -14.69 -25.98 10.83
C PHE A 75 -14.18 -24.61 11.34
N GLY A 76 -14.30 -23.54 10.54
CA GLY A 76 -13.91 -22.19 10.93
C GLY A 76 -13.00 -21.49 9.96
N GLU A 77 -12.19 -20.57 10.48
CA GLU A 77 -11.22 -19.79 9.69
C GLU A 77 -10.03 -20.65 9.29
N VAL A 78 -9.61 -20.55 8.03
CA VAL A 78 -8.51 -21.33 7.45
C VAL A 78 -7.46 -20.35 6.88
N PRO A 79 -6.19 -20.46 7.29
CA PRO A 79 -5.12 -19.65 6.74
C PRO A 79 -4.94 -19.91 5.25
N ILE A 80 -4.48 -18.90 4.51
CA ILE A 80 -4.30 -19.00 3.05
C ILE A 80 -3.25 -20.06 2.70
N GLU A 81 -2.24 -20.23 3.53
CA GLU A 81 -1.13 -21.17 3.30
C GLU A 81 -1.55 -22.63 3.35
N GLN A 82 -2.57 -22.98 4.13
CA GLN A 82 -3.05 -24.36 4.24
C GLN A 82 -3.72 -24.91 2.97
N ASN A 83 -4.18 -24.01 2.08
CA ASN A 83 -4.88 -24.38 0.85
C ASN A 83 -4.00 -24.21 -0.40
N SER A 84 -2.75 -24.64 -0.34
CA SER A 84 -1.74 -24.38 -1.38
C SER A 84 -2.09 -24.92 -2.77
N LEU A 85 -2.94 -25.93 -2.88
CA LEU A 85 -3.35 -26.54 -4.14
C LEU A 85 -4.69 -26.02 -4.70
N ASN A 86 -5.40 -25.16 -3.99
CA ASN A 86 -6.66 -24.60 -4.44
C ASN A 86 -6.42 -23.37 -5.31
N ILE A 87 -7.02 -23.34 -6.50
CA ILE A 87 -6.93 -22.22 -7.46
C ILE A 87 -7.37 -20.90 -6.81
N THR A 88 -8.43 -20.92 -6.01
CA THR A 88 -8.91 -19.74 -5.26
C THR A 88 -7.86 -19.23 -4.29
N ALA A 89 -7.17 -20.12 -3.58
CA ALA A 89 -6.10 -19.75 -2.67
C ALA A 89 -4.88 -19.19 -3.41
N MET A 90 -4.54 -19.74 -4.58
CA MET A 90 -3.47 -19.19 -5.42
C MET A 90 -3.82 -17.79 -5.93
N THR A 91 -5.04 -17.61 -6.44
CA THR A 91 -5.52 -16.30 -6.91
C THR A 91 -5.51 -15.27 -5.79
N TYR A 92 -5.96 -15.64 -4.59
CA TYR A 92 -5.95 -14.75 -3.44
C TYR A 92 -4.52 -14.39 -3.00
N ARG A 93 -3.61 -15.35 -2.94
CA ARG A 93 -2.18 -15.08 -2.67
C ARG A 93 -1.56 -14.15 -3.70
N ASN A 94 -1.84 -14.35 -4.98
CA ASN A 94 -1.32 -13.48 -6.04
C ASN A 94 -1.84 -12.05 -5.90
N SER A 95 -3.12 -11.88 -5.55
CA SER A 95 -3.73 -10.59 -5.27
C SER A 95 -3.06 -9.89 -4.07
N LEU A 96 -2.84 -10.62 -2.97
CA LEU A 96 -2.12 -10.09 -1.80
C LEU A 96 -0.66 -9.75 -2.12
N ASN A 97 0.04 -10.59 -2.89
CA ASN A 97 1.42 -10.33 -3.31
C ASN A 97 1.52 -9.04 -4.15
N THR A 98 0.51 -8.73 -4.95
CA THR A 98 0.45 -7.44 -5.66
C THR A 98 0.35 -6.28 -4.68
N LEU A 99 -0.53 -6.36 -3.70
CA LEU A 99 -0.62 -5.35 -2.62
C LEU A 99 0.71 -5.22 -1.87
N PHE A 100 1.35 -6.31 -1.50
CA PHE A 100 2.62 -6.30 -0.76
C PHE A 100 3.74 -5.61 -1.55
N LYS A 101 3.85 -5.87 -2.85
CA LYS A 101 4.81 -5.20 -3.73
C LYS A 101 4.58 -3.68 -3.79
N GLU A 102 3.33 -3.23 -3.80
CA GLU A 102 3.04 -1.79 -3.80
C GLU A 102 3.37 -1.15 -2.43
N ILE A 103 3.13 -1.85 -1.32
CA ILE A 103 3.56 -1.40 0.02
C ILE A 103 5.08 -1.27 0.07
N ASP A 104 5.82 -2.26 -0.43
CA ASP A 104 7.29 -2.22 -0.49
C ASP A 104 7.81 -1.06 -1.36
N LYS A 105 7.15 -0.76 -2.48
CA LYS A 105 7.49 0.40 -3.31
C LYS A 105 7.31 1.72 -2.57
N LEU A 106 6.21 1.87 -1.80
CA LEU A 106 5.99 3.06 -0.98
C LEU A 106 7.05 3.18 0.12
N ASN A 107 7.37 2.07 0.79
CA ASN A 107 8.42 2.04 1.82
C ASN A 107 9.78 2.43 1.25
N ASN A 108 10.16 1.91 0.09
CA ASN A 108 11.44 2.22 -0.54
C ASN A 108 11.54 3.69 -0.96
N LYS A 109 10.43 4.29 -1.44
CA LYS A 109 10.39 5.73 -1.73
C LYS A 109 10.50 6.55 -0.44
N GLY A 110 9.80 6.16 0.63
CA GLY A 110 9.87 6.83 1.93
C GLY A 110 11.26 6.75 2.56
N ALA A 111 11.93 5.61 2.46
CA ALA A 111 13.30 5.43 2.94
C ALA A 111 14.29 6.33 2.20
N ASN A 112 14.13 6.52 0.87
CA ASN A 112 14.98 7.42 0.09
C ASN A 112 14.80 8.90 0.46
N ILE A 113 13.59 9.31 0.85
CA ILE A 113 13.34 10.68 1.33
C ILE A 113 13.99 10.89 2.69
N ASN A 114 13.94 9.90 3.58
CA ASN A 114 14.54 9.98 4.90
C ASN A 114 16.08 9.87 4.86
N ASN A 115 16.66 9.21 3.86
CA ASN A 115 18.11 9.15 3.66
C ASN A 115 18.69 10.43 3.03
N ASN A 116 17.87 11.35 2.55
CA ASN A 116 18.24 12.73 2.26
C ASN A 116 18.24 13.59 3.52
N GLN A 117 18.59 13.04 4.69
CA GLN A 117 18.92 13.84 5.86
C GLN A 117 20.00 14.85 5.45
N MET A 118 19.69 16.12 5.67
CA MET A 118 20.61 17.23 5.48
C MET A 118 21.93 16.89 6.17
N ASN A 119 22.95 16.56 5.36
CA ASN A 119 24.30 16.51 5.87
C ASN A 119 24.71 17.95 6.16
N PHE A 120 24.93 18.24 7.43
CA PHE A 120 25.48 19.53 7.88
C PHE A 120 27.00 19.49 7.75
N ASP A 121 27.57 20.58 7.28
CA ASP A 121 29.01 20.79 7.33
C ASP A 121 29.46 20.77 8.80
N PRO A 122 30.35 19.86 9.19
CA PRO A 122 30.78 19.74 10.58
C PRO A 122 31.57 20.98 11.09
N ASN A 123 32.06 21.83 10.19
CA ASN A 123 32.85 23.03 10.55
C ASN A 123 31.99 24.30 10.65
N THR A 124 30.93 24.39 9.88
CA THR A 124 30.10 25.60 9.79
C THR A 124 28.69 25.42 10.34
N GLY A 125 28.23 24.16 10.57
CA GLY A 125 26.86 23.85 11.00
C GLY A 125 25.81 24.20 9.94
N GLN A 126 26.21 24.53 8.71
CA GLN A 126 25.30 24.89 7.64
C GLN A 126 24.84 23.63 6.86
N PRO A 127 23.61 23.56 6.38
CA PRO A 127 23.13 22.45 5.57
C PRO A 127 23.90 22.41 4.24
N LEU A 128 24.52 21.26 3.95
CA LEU A 128 25.12 20.98 2.65
C LEU A 128 24.02 20.83 1.62
N ASN A 129 23.70 21.92 0.94
CA ASN A 129 22.71 21.95 -0.12
C ASN A 129 23.25 21.19 -1.35
N ARG A 130 22.89 19.89 -1.50
CA ARG A 130 23.22 19.08 -2.68
C ARG A 130 22.28 19.32 -3.87
N ASN A 131 21.39 20.29 -3.80
CA ASN A 131 20.46 20.60 -4.89
C ASN A 131 20.93 21.77 -5.72
N ASN A 132 22.11 21.65 -6.36
CA ASN A 132 22.38 22.36 -7.60
C ASN A 132 21.79 21.58 -8.79
N TYR A 133 20.52 21.21 -8.73
CA TYR A 133 19.76 21.03 -9.94
C TYR A 133 19.36 22.43 -10.38
N GLN A 134 20.19 23.03 -11.27
CA GLN A 134 19.70 24.07 -12.16
C GLN A 134 18.47 23.50 -12.86
N GLN A 135 17.30 23.90 -12.40
CA GLN A 135 16.13 23.79 -13.24
C GLN A 135 16.45 24.59 -14.51
N PRO A 136 16.29 24.00 -15.70
CA PRO A 136 16.35 24.80 -16.91
C PRO A 136 15.28 25.88 -16.73
N VAL A 137 15.73 27.12 -16.70
CA VAL A 137 14.84 28.29 -16.73
C VAL A 137 14.07 28.15 -18.03
N GLN A 138 12.84 27.65 -17.94
CA GLN A 138 11.93 27.71 -19.07
C GLN A 138 11.67 29.18 -19.31
N ASN A 139 12.19 29.64 -20.42
CA ASN A 139 12.09 31.00 -20.90
C ASN A 139 10.62 31.30 -21.18
N VAL A 140 9.94 31.87 -20.17
CA VAL A 140 8.50 32.20 -20.21
C VAL A 140 8.19 33.22 -21.32
N ASN A 141 9.22 33.80 -21.97
CA ASN A 141 9.06 34.80 -23.01
C ASN A 141 8.73 34.24 -24.42
N GLN A 142 8.71 32.93 -24.62
CA GLN A 142 8.30 32.38 -25.91
C GLN A 142 6.79 32.22 -26.07
N PHE A 143 6.02 32.25 -24.99
CA PHE A 143 4.57 32.11 -25.08
C PHE A 143 3.85 33.43 -25.40
N THR A 144 4.47 34.57 -25.19
CA THR A 144 3.83 35.87 -25.43
C THR A 144 3.91 36.32 -26.91
N GLN A 145 4.74 35.69 -27.73
CA GLN A 145 4.86 36.06 -29.14
C GLN A 145 3.88 35.32 -30.09
N ILE A 146 3.26 34.24 -29.62
CA ILE A 146 2.34 33.47 -30.46
C ILE A 146 0.95 34.13 -30.56
N PHE A 147 0.60 34.99 -29.60
CA PHE A 147 -0.72 35.65 -29.59
C PHE A 147 -0.77 37.07 -30.19
N GLN A 148 0.34 37.57 -30.74
CA GLN A 148 0.36 38.91 -31.35
C GLN A 148 0.34 38.93 -32.90
N ASN A 149 0.27 37.77 -33.55
CA ASN A 149 0.26 37.69 -35.02
C ASN A 149 -1.06 37.23 -35.62
N GLU A 150 -2.18 37.31 -34.89
CA GLU A 150 -3.51 37.13 -35.44
C GLU A 150 -4.39 38.36 -35.12
N THR A 151 -4.11 39.44 -35.83
CA THR A 151 -5.06 40.50 -36.14
C THR A 151 -4.78 41.07 -37.52
#